data_fb7dc376fded90903b7eeb475c196407
#
_entry.id   fb7dc376fded90903b7eeb475c196407
#
_cell.length_a   1.000
_cell.length_b   1.000
_cell.length_c   1.000
_cell.angle_alpha   90.00
_cell.angle_beta   90.00
_cell.angle_gamma   90.00
#
_symmetry.space_group_name_H-M   'P 1'
#
loop_
_entity.id
_entity.type
_entity.pdbx_description
1 polymer ?
#
loop_
_entity_poly.entity_id
_entity_poly.type
_entity_poly.pdbx_seq_one_letter_code
_entity_poly.pdbx_strand_id
1 'polypeptide(L)'
;HDTLPKLNYEDSDKLYEYIMRIARKWVSAPYNVDGWRLDVAADLGYTSEDNHKFWRDFRKVVKEANPEAVILAEHYGDPGSWLQGDQWDTVMNYDAFMEPVTWFLTGMEKHSDEYNETMYGNGEAFFLSMFYHMSKMQTQSMQISMNELSNHDHSRFLTRTNRTVGRINTAGAEAADRGVNKGIFREAVLIQMTWPGAPTVYYGDEAGLCGWTDPDNRRTYPWGKEDLDLIEFHRYVISLHKRCPALRKGSVKQLLADYQFISYGRFFGRNRCVVAVNNSDGQREVKLPVWEIGITDKDTVTQVITTSAEGYEADFLVHEVLDGCVSLTMKPYSGILLISNKKP
;
A
#
# COMPACT_ATOMS: atom_id res chain seq x y z
N HIS A 1 27.30 8.39 6.41
CA HIS A 1 27.40 8.76 7.84
C HIS A 1 28.68 8.15 8.41
N ASP A 2 29.51 8.95 9.09
CA ASP A 2 30.77 8.49 9.68
C ASP A 2 30.59 7.44 10.80
N THR A 3 29.35 7.32 11.31
CA THR A 3 28.98 6.39 12.38
C THR A 3 28.41 5.06 11.87
N LEU A 4 28.17 4.92 10.56
CA LEU A 4 27.61 3.74 9.94
C LEU A 4 28.59 3.18 8.89
N PRO A 5 29.62 2.42 9.32
CA PRO A 5 30.60 1.86 8.38
C PRO A 5 29.94 0.82 7.48
N LYS A 6 30.22 0.91 6.18
CA LYS A 6 29.79 -0.08 5.19
C LYS A 6 30.63 -1.36 5.37
N LEU A 7 29.98 -2.51 5.37
CA LEU A 7 30.66 -3.79 5.39
C LEU A 7 31.34 -4.06 4.04
N ASN A 8 32.58 -4.51 4.10
CA ASN A 8 33.37 -4.80 2.91
C ASN A 8 33.21 -6.27 2.49
N TYR A 9 32.23 -6.51 1.63
CA TYR A 9 31.94 -7.85 1.11
C TYR A 9 32.91 -8.26 -0.02
N GLU A 10 33.50 -7.28 -0.72
CA GLU A 10 34.36 -7.51 -1.88
C GLU A 10 35.73 -8.07 -1.47
N ASP A 11 36.29 -7.56 -0.37
CA ASP A 11 37.62 -7.96 0.08
C ASP A 11 37.61 -8.95 1.25
N SER A 12 36.45 -9.46 1.65
CA SER A 12 36.33 -10.39 2.78
C SER A 12 35.46 -11.62 2.47
N ASP A 13 36.08 -12.65 1.91
CA ASP A 13 35.43 -13.94 1.67
C ASP A 13 34.79 -14.51 2.95
N LYS A 14 35.44 -14.36 4.11
CA LYS A 14 34.90 -14.82 5.38
C LYS A 14 33.58 -14.14 5.75
N LEU A 15 33.49 -12.82 5.54
CA LEU A 15 32.26 -12.06 5.79
C LEU A 15 31.18 -12.48 4.80
N TYR A 16 31.51 -12.56 3.53
CA TYR A 16 30.62 -12.97 2.47
C TYR A 16 29.98 -14.34 2.76
N GLU A 17 30.83 -15.36 2.99
CA GLU A 17 30.37 -16.71 3.34
C GLU A 17 29.57 -16.75 4.63
N TYR A 18 29.93 -15.93 5.63
CA TYR A 18 29.23 -15.85 6.89
C TYR A 18 27.79 -15.37 6.69
N ILE A 19 27.58 -14.31 5.90
CA ILE A 19 26.25 -13.78 5.61
C ILE A 19 25.43 -14.78 4.78
N MET A 20 26.02 -15.46 3.80
CA MET A 20 25.33 -16.52 3.04
C MET A 20 24.90 -17.67 3.95
N ARG A 21 25.70 -18.06 4.95
CA ARG A 21 25.29 -19.06 5.96
C ARG A 21 24.14 -18.57 6.83
N ILE A 22 24.12 -17.28 7.22
CA ILE A 22 23.00 -16.67 7.97
C ILE A 22 21.74 -16.68 7.12
N ALA A 23 21.83 -16.25 5.86
CA ALA A 23 20.71 -16.22 4.93
C ALA A 23 20.02 -17.58 4.81
N ARG A 24 20.81 -18.65 4.67
CA ARG A 24 20.35 -20.04 4.62
C ARG A 24 19.76 -20.50 5.97
N LYS A 25 20.46 -20.19 7.08
CA LYS A 25 20.14 -20.68 8.42
C LYS A 25 18.71 -20.34 8.83
N TRP A 26 18.31 -19.09 8.68
CA TRP A 26 17.02 -18.63 9.21
C TRP A 26 15.82 -19.15 8.43
N VAL A 27 15.96 -19.40 7.13
CA VAL A 27 14.89 -19.99 6.31
C VAL A 27 14.85 -21.52 6.37
N SER A 28 15.79 -22.14 7.11
CA SER A 28 15.90 -23.59 7.31
C SER A 28 15.40 -24.00 8.69
N ALA A 29 15.16 -25.31 8.89
CA ALA A 29 14.85 -25.88 10.21
C ALA A 29 16.00 -25.63 11.20
N PRO A 30 15.71 -25.37 12.49
CA PRO A 30 14.40 -25.36 13.14
C PRO A 30 13.66 -24.00 13.05
N TYR A 31 14.27 -22.96 12.45
CA TYR A 31 13.75 -21.60 12.47
C TYR A 31 12.60 -21.41 11.47
N ASN A 32 12.77 -21.86 10.22
CA ASN A 32 11.77 -21.85 9.16
C ASN A 32 11.06 -20.50 8.99
N VAL A 33 11.82 -19.38 9.02
CA VAL A 33 11.22 -18.08 8.71
C VAL A 33 10.81 -18.02 7.24
N ASP A 34 9.75 -17.26 6.93
CA ASP A 34 9.12 -17.22 5.62
C ASP A 34 9.87 -16.36 4.60
N GLY A 35 10.94 -15.68 5.01
CA GLY A 35 11.74 -14.87 4.09
C GLY A 35 12.59 -13.81 4.78
N TRP A 36 13.06 -12.86 3.95
CA TRP A 36 13.94 -11.77 4.37
C TRP A 36 13.38 -10.41 3.92
N ARG A 37 13.41 -9.43 4.81
CA ARG A 37 13.37 -8.01 4.48
C ARG A 37 14.79 -7.49 4.54
N LEU A 38 15.24 -6.89 3.44
CA LEU A 38 16.62 -6.44 3.25
C LEU A 38 16.67 -4.93 3.43
N ASP A 39 17.44 -4.50 4.41
CA ASP A 39 17.63 -3.09 4.74
C ASP A 39 18.56 -2.42 3.73
N VAL A 40 18.20 -1.26 3.20
CA VAL A 40 19.00 -0.42 2.28
C VAL A 40 19.68 -1.25 1.16
N ALA A 41 18.94 -2.19 0.59
CA ALA A 41 19.51 -3.27 -0.22
C ALA A 41 20.25 -2.80 -1.48
N ALA A 42 19.83 -1.67 -2.07
CA ALA A 42 20.46 -1.13 -3.27
C ALA A 42 21.85 -0.53 -3.01
N ASP A 43 22.14 -0.13 -1.78
CA ASP A 43 23.40 0.53 -1.41
C ASP A 43 24.52 -0.44 -0.97
N LEU A 44 24.21 -1.74 -0.93
CA LEU A 44 25.21 -2.76 -0.59
C LEU A 44 26.30 -2.83 -1.66
N GLY A 45 27.56 -3.02 -1.24
CA GLY A 45 28.71 -3.12 -2.13
C GLY A 45 29.26 -1.77 -2.58
N TYR A 46 30.38 -1.77 -3.32
CA TYR A 46 31.04 -0.57 -3.83
C TYR A 46 30.70 -0.29 -5.29
N THR A 47 30.34 -1.33 -6.05
CA THR A 47 29.93 -1.21 -7.45
C THR A 47 28.54 -1.84 -7.67
N SER A 48 27.88 -1.42 -8.74
CA SER A 48 26.61 -2.03 -9.16
C SER A 48 26.77 -3.52 -9.47
N GLU A 49 27.91 -3.92 -10.04
CA GLU A 49 28.20 -5.33 -10.38
C GLU A 49 28.31 -6.18 -9.11
N ASP A 50 29.04 -5.71 -8.10
CA ASP A 50 29.16 -6.40 -6.80
C ASP A 50 27.83 -6.50 -6.09
N ASN A 51 27.02 -5.42 -6.09
CA ASN A 51 25.67 -5.43 -5.55
C ASN A 51 24.80 -6.51 -6.20
N HIS A 52 24.71 -6.49 -7.52
CA HIS A 52 23.90 -7.48 -8.25
C HIS A 52 24.41 -8.91 -8.09
N LYS A 53 25.73 -9.11 -8.03
CA LYS A 53 26.33 -10.42 -7.76
C LYS A 53 25.94 -10.93 -6.38
N PHE A 54 26.05 -10.07 -5.35
CA PHE A 54 25.71 -10.43 -3.98
C PHE A 54 24.24 -10.87 -3.88
N TRP A 55 23.31 -10.13 -4.47
CA TRP A 55 21.88 -10.46 -4.41
C TRP A 55 21.52 -11.73 -5.20
N ARG A 56 22.22 -12.02 -6.28
CA ARG A 56 22.07 -13.31 -6.98
C ARG A 56 22.53 -14.47 -6.10
N ASP A 57 23.68 -14.35 -5.47
CA ASP A 57 24.21 -15.39 -4.58
C ASP A 57 23.33 -15.55 -3.32
N PHE A 58 22.86 -14.44 -2.75
CA PHE A 58 21.90 -14.44 -1.63
C PHE A 58 20.61 -15.19 -2.00
N ARG A 59 20.00 -14.82 -3.14
CA ARG A 59 18.82 -15.54 -3.64
C ARG A 59 19.07 -17.02 -3.81
N LYS A 60 20.18 -17.38 -4.42
CA LYS A 60 20.54 -18.78 -4.64
C LYS A 60 20.53 -19.58 -3.33
N VAL A 61 21.24 -19.12 -2.31
CA VAL A 61 21.31 -19.84 -1.05
C VAL A 61 19.99 -19.88 -0.27
N VAL A 62 19.19 -18.83 -0.37
CA VAL A 62 17.85 -18.77 0.25
C VAL A 62 16.90 -19.73 -0.43
N LYS A 63 16.79 -19.68 -1.76
CA LYS A 63 15.85 -20.52 -2.53
C LYS A 63 16.25 -21.99 -2.56
N GLU A 64 17.53 -22.31 -2.48
CA GLU A 64 18.00 -23.70 -2.28
C GLU A 64 17.58 -24.27 -0.91
N ALA A 65 17.55 -23.44 0.11
CA ALA A 65 17.14 -23.85 1.45
C ALA A 65 15.62 -23.89 1.63
N ASN A 66 14.93 -22.89 1.11
CA ASN A 66 13.47 -22.79 1.13
C ASN A 66 12.99 -22.06 -0.15
N PRO A 67 12.51 -22.78 -1.17
CA PRO A 67 12.06 -22.17 -2.42
C PRO A 67 10.86 -21.22 -2.26
N GLU A 68 10.06 -21.40 -1.20
CA GLU A 68 8.91 -20.54 -0.90
C GLU A 68 9.27 -19.26 -0.14
N ALA A 69 10.51 -19.14 0.39
CA ALA A 69 10.93 -17.97 1.16
C ALA A 69 10.92 -16.70 0.28
N VAL A 70 10.31 -15.64 0.77
CA VAL A 70 10.22 -14.34 0.08
C VAL A 70 11.49 -13.51 0.34
N ILE A 71 11.98 -12.84 -0.70
CA ILE A 71 13.07 -11.86 -0.61
C ILE A 71 12.50 -10.50 -0.96
N LEU A 72 12.27 -9.67 0.05
CA LEU A 72 11.68 -8.35 -0.05
C LEU A 72 12.75 -7.30 0.29
N ALA A 73 12.98 -6.34 -0.60
CA ALA A 73 13.98 -5.30 -0.36
C ALA A 73 13.34 -3.96 0.01
N GLU A 74 14.00 -3.24 0.91
CA GLU A 74 13.80 -1.81 1.02
C GLU A 74 14.53 -1.11 -0.12
N HIS A 75 13.78 -0.36 -0.91
CA HIS A 75 14.33 0.40 -2.03
C HIS A 75 13.40 1.55 -2.43
N TYR A 76 13.99 2.70 -2.70
CA TYR A 76 13.35 3.86 -3.30
C TYR A 76 13.76 3.96 -4.78
N GLY A 77 12.83 4.37 -5.64
CA GLY A 77 13.08 4.52 -7.07
C GLY A 77 12.79 3.25 -7.89
N ASP A 78 13.50 3.09 -9.00
CA ASP A 78 13.26 2.01 -9.97
C ASP A 78 13.91 0.69 -9.53
N PRO A 79 13.14 -0.33 -9.11
CA PRO A 79 13.67 -1.62 -8.70
C PRO A 79 13.89 -2.59 -9.87
N GLY A 80 13.63 -2.17 -11.09
CA GLY A 80 13.53 -3.05 -12.26
C GLY A 80 14.74 -3.94 -12.49
N SER A 81 15.98 -3.43 -12.23
CA SER A 81 17.19 -4.20 -12.43
C SER A 81 17.38 -5.37 -11.46
N TRP A 82 16.75 -5.31 -10.27
CA TRP A 82 16.79 -6.38 -9.27
C TRP A 82 15.59 -7.34 -9.34
N LEU A 83 14.52 -6.96 -10.05
CA LEU A 83 13.29 -7.75 -10.15
C LEU A 83 13.22 -8.61 -11.41
N GLN A 84 14.38 -9.04 -11.94
CA GLN A 84 14.45 -9.88 -13.14
C GLN A 84 14.23 -11.38 -12.86
N GLY A 85 13.94 -11.75 -11.60
CA GLY A 85 13.69 -13.13 -11.18
C GLY A 85 14.92 -13.86 -10.64
N ASP A 86 16.07 -13.19 -10.60
CA ASP A 86 17.36 -13.73 -10.17
C ASP A 86 17.91 -13.10 -8.87
N GLN A 87 17.23 -12.09 -8.33
CA GLN A 87 17.65 -11.35 -7.13
C GLN A 87 16.50 -11.22 -6.14
N TRP A 88 15.86 -10.04 -6.02
CA TRP A 88 14.71 -9.85 -5.13
C TRP A 88 13.42 -10.38 -5.74
N ASP A 89 12.48 -10.81 -4.90
CA ASP A 89 11.14 -11.15 -5.34
C ASP A 89 10.26 -9.90 -5.47
N THR A 90 10.44 -8.94 -4.54
CA THR A 90 9.64 -7.72 -4.48
C THR A 90 10.29 -6.65 -3.60
N VAL A 91 9.62 -5.51 -3.45
CA VAL A 91 10.07 -4.35 -2.66
C VAL A 91 8.99 -3.84 -1.70
N MET A 92 9.41 -3.06 -0.70
CA MET A 92 8.53 -2.12 0.00
C MET A 92 8.05 -1.10 -1.03
N ASN A 93 6.74 -0.98 -1.20
CA ASN A 93 6.15 -0.28 -2.34
C ASN A 93 5.96 1.22 -2.07
N TYR A 94 7.07 1.95 -1.99
CA TYR A 94 7.04 3.40 -1.73
C TYR A 94 6.49 4.16 -2.93
N ASP A 95 7.14 4.04 -4.08
CA ASP A 95 6.87 4.87 -5.26
C ASP A 95 5.56 4.50 -5.98
N ALA A 96 5.23 3.20 -6.05
CA ALA A 96 4.02 2.73 -6.74
C ALA A 96 2.81 2.56 -5.79
N PHE A 97 2.91 3.01 -4.53
CA PHE A 97 1.79 2.96 -3.59
C PHE A 97 1.83 4.07 -2.54
N MET A 98 2.78 4.04 -1.60
CA MET A 98 2.75 4.94 -0.43
C MET A 98 2.76 6.41 -0.83
N GLU A 99 3.69 6.80 -1.70
CA GLU A 99 3.87 8.20 -2.15
C GLU A 99 2.62 8.75 -2.87
N PRO A 100 2.10 8.09 -3.93
CA PRO A 100 0.91 8.60 -4.61
C PRO A 100 -0.33 8.66 -3.71
N VAL A 101 -0.50 7.68 -2.81
CA VAL A 101 -1.64 7.66 -1.88
C VAL A 101 -1.56 8.80 -0.87
N THR A 102 -0.39 9.04 -0.27
CA THR A 102 -0.26 10.13 0.70
C THR A 102 -0.42 11.50 0.05
N TRP A 103 0.17 11.73 -1.12
CA TRP A 103 0.02 12.98 -1.84
C TRP A 103 -1.43 13.26 -2.25
N PHE A 104 -2.10 12.28 -2.87
CA PHE A 104 -3.49 12.45 -3.30
C PHE A 104 -4.44 12.73 -2.13
N LEU A 105 -4.38 11.90 -1.07
CA LEU A 105 -5.35 12.00 0.01
C LEU A 105 -5.06 13.13 1.00
N THR A 106 -3.81 13.47 1.20
CA THR A 106 -3.43 14.41 2.26
C THR A 106 -2.67 15.65 1.77
N GLY A 107 -2.02 15.59 0.62
CA GLY A 107 -1.07 16.63 0.18
C GLY A 107 0.23 16.63 0.97
N MET A 108 0.42 15.64 1.87
CA MET A 108 1.60 15.56 2.73
C MET A 108 2.64 14.60 2.16
N GLU A 109 3.90 14.99 2.29
CA GLU A 109 5.04 14.10 2.11
C GLU A 109 5.05 13.03 3.24
N LYS A 110 5.60 11.85 2.97
CA LYS A 110 5.55 10.67 3.88
C LYS A 110 6.16 10.86 5.27
N HIS A 111 7.10 11.80 5.44
CA HIS A 111 7.66 12.16 6.75
C HIS A 111 6.92 13.32 7.43
N SER A 112 5.95 13.93 6.76
CA SER A 112 5.29 15.18 7.18
C SER A 112 6.19 16.41 7.15
N ASP A 113 7.23 16.41 6.32
CA ASP A 113 8.15 17.52 6.18
C ASP A 113 7.67 18.60 5.19
N GLU A 114 6.74 18.24 4.30
CA GLU A 114 6.22 19.12 3.25
C GLU A 114 4.72 18.89 3.04
N TYR A 115 4.01 20.00 2.74
CA TYR A 115 2.66 20.01 2.21
C TYR A 115 2.67 20.60 0.79
N ASN A 116 2.06 19.91 -0.16
CA ASN A 116 1.98 20.35 -1.55
C ASN A 116 0.52 20.39 -2.01
N GLU A 117 -0.01 21.61 -2.13
CA GLU A 117 -1.39 21.85 -2.54
C GLU A 117 -1.71 21.36 -3.96
N THR A 118 -0.72 21.36 -4.87
CA THR A 118 -0.94 20.93 -6.26
C THR A 118 -1.05 19.41 -6.40
N MET A 119 -0.52 18.67 -5.44
CA MET A 119 -0.63 17.21 -5.38
C MET A 119 -1.89 16.76 -4.63
N TYR A 120 -2.36 17.58 -3.68
CA TYR A 120 -3.56 17.29 -2.92
C TYR A 120 -4.80 17.18 -3.83
N GLY A 121 -5.48 16.05 -3.77
CA GLY A 121 -6.68 15.79 -4.54
C GLY A 121 -6.47 15.61 -6.05
N ASN A 122 -5.22 15.60 -6.54
CA ASN A 122 -4.92 15.48 -7.95
C ASN A 122 -5.04 14.02 -8.42
N GLY A 123 -6.24 13.61 -8.88
CA GLY A 123 -6.53 12.25 -9.31
C GLY A 123 -5.74 11.81 -10.54
N GLU A 124 -5.45 12.71 -11.48
CA GLU A 124 -4.64 12.40 -12.66
C GLU A 124 -3.18 12.14 -12.27
N ALA A 125 -2.59 12.97 -11.40
CA ALA A 125 -1.23 12.77 -10.91
C ALA A 125 -1.12 11.46 -10.11
N PHE A 126 -2.16 11.09 -9.33
CA PHE A 126 -2.23 9.82 -8.63
C PHE A 126 -2.09 8.64 -9.58
N PHE A 127 -2.93 8.54 -10.60
CA PHE A 127 -2.88 7.41 -11.54
C PHE A 127 -1.62 7.41 -12.39
N LEU A 128 -1.17 8.59 -12.85
CA LEU A 128 0.08 8.72 -13.62
C LEU A 128 1.27 8.16 -12.82
N SER A 129 1.41 8.56 -11.56
CA SER A 129 2.48 8.09 -10.69
C SER A 129 2.37 6.59 -10.40
N MET A 130 1.18 6.12 -10.00
CA MET A 130 0.92 4.70 -9.73
C MET A 130 1.30 3.82 -10.93
N PHE A 131 0.80 4.12 -12.12
CA PHE A 131 1.05 3.30 -13.30
C PHE A 131 2.48 3.42 -13.83
N TYR A 132 3.09 4.60 -13.73
CA TYR A 132 4.50 4.77 -14.11
C TYR A 132 5.40 3.87 -13.27
N HIS A 133 5.27 3.91 -11.95
CA HIS A 133 6.11 3.11 -11.07
C HIS A 133 5.76 1.61 -11.11
N MET A 134 4.47 1.25 -11.24
CA MET A 134 4.07 -0.14 -11.46
C MET A 134 4.66 -0.71 -12.75
N SER A 135 4.83 0.09 -13.80
CA SER A 135 5.41 -0.36 -15.09
C SER A 135 6.89 -0.76 -14.99
N LYS A 136 7.58 -0.37 -13.90
CA LYS A 136 8.97 -0.74 -13.61
C LYS A 136 9.10 -2.14 -13.00
N MET A 137 7.99 -2.73 -12.56
CA MET A 137 7.96 -4.03 -11.91
C MET A 137 7.30 -5.08 -12.81
N GLN A 138 7.82 -6.29 -12.77
CA GLN A 138 7.12 -7.42 -13.35
C GLN A 138 5.82 -7.70 -12.57
N THR A 139 4.80 -8.23 -13.24
CA THR A 139 3.48 -8.46 -12.64
C THR A 139 3.56 -9.29 -11.35
N GLN A 140 4.40 -10.32 -11.32
CA GLN A 140 4.57 -11.18 -10.15
C GLN A 140 5.11 -10.39 -8.93
N SER A 141 6.14 -9.58 -9.16
CA SER A 141 6.75 -8.74 -8.13
C SER A 141 5.79 -7.66 -7.65
N MET A 142 5.08 -7.01 -8.57
CA MET A 142 4.07 -5.98 -8.27
C MET A 142 2.91 -6.54 -7.44
N GLN A 143 2.42 -7.76 -7.75
CA GLN A 143 1.30 -8.37 -7.02
C GLN A 143 1.62 -8.76 -5.58
N ILE A 144 2.88 -8.86 -5.21
CA ILE A 144 3.34 -9.16 -3.85
C ILE A 144 4.14 -7.99 -3.23
N SER A 145 4.20 -6.83 -3.90
CA SER A 145 4.86 -5.65 -3.35
C SER A 145 4.16 -5.17 -2.08
N MET A 146 4.95 -4.74 -1.11
CA MET A 146 4.48 -4.40 0.24
C MET A 146 3.78 -3.03 0.24
N ASN A 147 2.45 -3.04 0.10
CA ASN A 147 1.63 -1.83 0.15
C ASN A 147 1.38 -1.42 1.59
N GLU A 148 2.07 -0.41 2.06
CA GLU A 148 1.94 0.12 3.42
C GLU A 148 1.54 1.59 3.41
N LEU A 149 0.80 2.00 4.42
CA LEU A 149 0.43 3.41 4.64
C LEU A 149 1.39 4.07 5.62
N SER A 150 1.86 3.32 6.61
CA SER A 150 2.83 3.73 7.62
C SER A 150 3.88 2.65 7.80
N ASN A 151 5.05 3.02 8.30
CA ASN A 151 6.09 2.11 8.74
C ASN A 151 6.93 2.72 9.87
N HIS A 152 8.03 2.06 10.21
CA HIS A 152 8.90 2.45 11.33
C HIS A 152 9.77 3.69 11.07
N ASP A 153 9.83 4.20 9.83
CA ASP A 153 10.60 5.39 9.44
C ASP A 153 9.73 6.62 9.19
N HIS A 154 8.54 6.41 8.61
CA HIS A 154 7.67 7.49 8.17
C HIS A 154 6.67 7.91 9.25
N SER A 155 6.10 9.10 9.12
CA SER A 155 4.98 9.48 9.97
C SER A 155 3.79 8.55 9.73
N ARG A 156 2.97 8.32 10.76
CA ARG A 156 1.76 7.49 10.60
C ARG A 156 0.76 8.17 9.68
N PHE A 157 0.11 7.38 8.84
CA PHE A 157 -0.81 7.94 7.85
C PHE A 157 -1.95 8.74 8.51
N LEU A 158 -2.48 8.26 9.62
CA LEU A 158 -3.52 8.99 10.35
C LEU A 158 -3.03 10.39 10.78
N THR A 159 -1.79 10.55 11.20
CA THR A 159 -1.17 11.85 11.48
C THR A 159 -1.14 12.74 10.25
N ARG A 160 -0.74 12.20 9.08
CA ARG A 160 -0.69 12.99 7.83
C ARG A 160 -2.03 13.55 7.40
N THR A 161 -3.16 12.95 7.84
CA THR A 161 -4.51 13.45 7.55
C THR A 161 -4.81 14.81 8.18
N ASN A 162 -4.06 15.24 9.19
CA ASN A 162 -4.20 16.59 9.80
C ASN A 162 -3.51 17.70 9.00
N ARG A 163 -2.72 17.33 7.95
CA ARG A 163 -2.01 18.24 7.04
C ARG A 163 -1.07 19.21 7.74
N THR A 164 -0.57 18.84 8.91
CA THR A 164 0.39 19.64 9.67
C THR A 164 1.81 19.24 9.28
N VAL A 165 2.61 20.21 8.83
CA VAL A 165 4.04 20.01 8.61
C VAL A 165 4.74 20.06 9.96
N GLY A 166 5.56 19.03 10.26
CA GLY A 166 6.30 18.99 11.51
C GLY A 166 6.88 17.63 11.86
N ARG A 167 7.67 17.66 12.91
CA ARG A 167 8.27 16.49 13.57
C ARG A 167 8.13 16.65 15.08
N ILE A 168 8.43 15.63 15.85
CA ILE A 168 8.36 15.69 17.33
C ILE A 168 9.13 16.89 17.91
N ASN A 169 10.30 17.21 17.33
CA ASN A 169 11.15 18.31 17.81
C ASN A 169 10.66 19.71 17.41
N THR A 170 9.80 19.84 16.41
CA THR A 170 9.30 21.13 15.89
C THR A 170 7.86 21.41 16.28
N ALA A 171 7.00 20.39 16.23
CA ALA A 171 5.57 20.51 16.48
C ALA A 171 5.12 19.94 17.83
N GLY A 172 5.96 19.11 18.46
CA GLY A 172 5.62 18.38 19.68
C GLY A 172 4.78 17.13 19.43
N ALA A 173 4.88 16.13 20.31
CA ALA A 173 4.24 14.83 20.14
C ALA A 173 2.70 14.91 20.03
N GLU A 174 2.07 15.82 20.81
CA GLU A 174 0.62 15.97 20.83
C GLU A 174 0.02 16.51 19.51
N ALA A 175 0.81 17.25 18.72
CA ALA A 175 0.34 17.78 17.44
C ALA A 175 0.10 16.66 16.40
N ALA A 176 0.73 15.50 16.57
CA ALA A 176 0.51 14.34 15.71
C ALA A 176 -0.93 13.80 15.79
N ASP A 177 -1.59 13.98 16.94
CA ASP A 177 -2.92 13.44 17.22
C ASP A 177 -4.06 14.46 16.98
N ARG A 178 -3.71 15.75 16.82
CA ARG A 178 -4.72 16.83 16.70
C ARG A 178 -5.23 16.98 15.27
N GLY A 179 -6.54 17.08 15.09
CA GLY A 179 -7.17 17.39 13.81
C GLY A 179 -7.08 16.28 12.77
N VAL A 180 -6.79 15.06 13.19
CA VAL A 180 -6.76 13.91 12.28
C VAL A 180 -8.14 13.60 11.72
N ASN A 181 -8.20 13.14 10.46
CA ASN A 181 -9.43 12.81 9.74
C ASN A 181 -9.52 11.29 9.51
N LYS A 182 -10.40 10.63 10.25
CA LYS A 182 -10.61 9.18 10.12
C LYS A 182 -11.32 8.80 8.81
N GLY A 183 -12.07 9.71 8.18
CA GLY A 183 -12.65 9.49 6.85
C GLY A 183 -11.57 9.29 5.80
N ILE A 184 -10.62 10.22 5.73
CA ILE A 184 -9.43 10.12 4.85
C ILE A 184 -8.61 8.86 5.16
N PHE A 185 -8.47 8.52 6.44
CA PHE A 185 -7.76 7.29 6.81
C PHE A 185 -8.48 6.02 6.33
N ARG A 186 -9.81 5.97 6.42
CA ARG A 186 -10.59 4.84 5.88
C ARG A 186 -10.53 4.76 4.36
N GLU A 187 -10.48 5.89 3.65
CA GLU A 187 -10.21 5.93 2.20
C GLU A 187 -8.86 5.29 1.87
N ALA A 188 -7.81 5.67 2.61
CA ALA A 188 -6.46 5.12 2.43
C ALA A 188 -6.42 3.61 2.64
N VAL A 189 -7.04 3.13 3.72
CA VAL A 189 -7.12 1.69 4.03
C VAL A 189 -7.94 0.95 2.96
N LEU A 190 -9.02 1.54 2.45
CA LEU A 190 -9.79 0.95 1.35
C LEU A 190 -8.93 0.82 0.08
N ILE A 191 -8.16 1.87 -0.27
CA ILE A 191 -7.21 1.81 -1.39
C ILE A 191 -6.17 0.72 -1.11
N GLN A 192 -5.58 0.67 0.08
CA GLN A 192 -4.59 -0.34 0.47
C GLN A 192 -5.09 -1.77 0.28
N MET A 193 -6.32 -2.05 0.68
CA MET A 193 -6.91 -3.39 0.59
C MET A 193 -7.44 -3.74 -0.81
N THR A 194 -7.49 -2.78 -1.72
CA THR A 194 -8.08 -2.98 -3.05
C THR A 194 -7.12 -2.71 -4.21
N TRP A 195 -5.99 -2.02 -4.01
CA TRP A 195 -4.94 -1.82 -5.01
C TRP A 195 -4.10 -3.09 -5.21
N PRO A 196 -3.49 -3.32 -6.42
CA PRO A 196 -2.57 -4.44 -6.61
C PRO A 196 -1.37 -4.38 -5.67
N GLY A 197 -1.03 -5.50 -5.04
CA GLY A 197 0.05 -5.62 -4.07
C GLY A 197 -0.37 -6.42 -2.83
N ALA A 198 0.52 -6.54 -1.86
CA ALA A 198 0.29 -7.19 -0.57
C ALA A 198 -0.02 -6.11 0.50
N PRO A 199 -1.28 -5.95 0.91
CA PRO A 199 -1.62 -5.01 1.97
C PRO A 199 -0.86 -5.32 3.25
N THR A 200 -0.14 -4.32 3.77
CA THR A 200 0.71 -4.46 4.94
C THR A 200 0.32 -3.43 5.99
N VAL A 201 -0.18 -3.88 7.13
CA VAL A 201 -0.61 -3.03 8.24
C VAL A 201 0.57 -2.83 9.20
N TYR A 202 1.00 -1.59 9.40
CA TYR A 202 1.94 -1.26 10.47
C TYR A 202 1.19 -1.29 11.81
N TYR A 203 1.75 -1.98 12.81
CA TYR A 203 1.08 -2.16 14.10
C TYR A 203 0.53 -0.84 14.66
N GLY A 204 -0.69 -0.87 15.16
CA GLY A 204 -1.35 0.28 15.76
C GLY A 204 -2.07 1.20 14.77
N ASP A 205 -1.84 1.11 13.46
CA ASP A 205 -2.64 1.85 12.47
C ASP A 205 -4.11 1.43 12.58
N GLU A 206 -4.35 0.11 12.73
CA GLU A 206 -5.69 -0.45 12.93
C GLU A 206 -6.35 0.01 14.23
N ALA A 207 -5.54 0.43 15.20
CA ALA A 207 -6.00 0.90 16.51
C ALA A 207 -6.05 2.44 16.63
N GLY A 208 -5.82 3.17 15.52
CA GLY A 208 -5.87 4.62 15.47
C GLY A 208 -4.63 5.32 16.05
N LEU A 209 -3.49 4.63 16.07
CA LEU A 209 -2.25 5.20 16.60
C LEU A 209 -1.71 6.29 15.66
N CYS A 210 -1.36 7.45 16.22
CA CYS A 210 -0.70 8.55 15.55
C CYS A 210 0.79 8.61 15.91
N GLY A 211 1.56 9.38 15.16
CA GLY A 211 2.98 9.64 15.43
C GLY A 211 3.67 10.31 14.25
N TRP A 212 4.59 11.22 14.55
CA TRP A 212 5.52 11.77 13.58
C TRP A 212 6.47 10.68 13.07
N THR A 213 7.40 11.03 12.21
CA THR A 213 8.47 10.11 11.75
C THR A 213 9.29 9.56 12.93
N ASP A 214 10.12 8.55 12.70
CA ASP A 214 11.01 7.96 13.71
C ASP A 214 11.65 9.04 14.63
N PRO A 215 11.63 8.85 15.97
CA PRO A 215 11.17 7.69 16.73
C PRO A 215 9.68 7.75 17.15
N ASP A 216 8.95 8.83 16.89
CA ASP A 216 7.60 9.05 17.44
C ASP A 216 6.54 8.12 16.84
N ASN A 217 6.72 7.64 15.61
CA ASN A 217 5.84 6.63 15.00
C ASN A 217 5.90 5.25 15.69
N ARG A 218 6.93 5.00 16.52
CA ARG A 218 7.15 3.75 17.26
C ARG A 218 6.57 3.78 18.67
N ARG A 219 5.50 4.55 18.88
CA ARG A 219 4.76 4.58 20.17
C ARG A 219 4.26 3.18 20.52
N THR A 220 4.13 2.90 21.82
CA THR A 220 3.57 1.62 22.28
C THR A 220 2.15 1.44 21.79
N TYR A 221 1.76 0.17 21.54
CA TYR A 221 0.39 -0.16 21.18
C TYR A 221 -0.58 0.30 22.29
N PRO A 222 -1.74 0.91 21.95
CA PRO A 222 -2.62 1.55 22.92
C PRO A 222 -3.54 0.56 23.65
N TRP A 223 -2.96 -0.46 24.32
CA TRP A 223 -3.70 -1.52 25.01
C TRP A 223 -4.79 -0.96 25.94
N GLY A 224 -6.03 -1.39 25.73
CA GLY A 224 -7.21 -0.94 26.49
C GLY A 224 -7.73 0.45 26.11
N LYS A 225 -7.16 1.07 25.05
CA LYS A 225 -7.55 2.37 24.51
C LYS A 225 -7.60 2.36 22.99
N GLU A 226 -7.71 1.17 22.41
CA GLU A 226 -7.78 0.98 20.97
C GLU A 226 -9.02 1.64 20.38
N ASP A 227 -8.91 2.17 19.17
CA ASP A 227 -10.05 2.57 18.35
C ASP A 227 -10.74 1.31 17.80
N LEU A 228 -11.75 0.83 18.52
CA LEU A 228 -12.44 -0.43 18.18
C LEU A 228 -13.18 -0.33 16.84
N ASP A 229 -13.66 0.83 16.44
CA ASP A 229 -14.30 1.03 15.15
C ASP A 229 -13.30 0.86 13.99
N LEU A 230 -12.10 1.41 14.12
CA LEU A 230 -11.03 1.19 13.14
C LEU A 230 -10.57 -0.27 13.10
N ILE A 231 -10.52 -0.97 14.24
CA ILE A 231 -10.18 -2.40 14.27
C ILE A 231 -11.24 -3.22 13.51
N GLU A 232 -12.51 -3.01 13.78
CA GLU A 232 -13.59 -3.73 13.09
C GLU A 232 -13.64 -3.39 11.60
N PHE A 233 -13.39 -2.14 11.24
CA PHE A 233 -13.23 -1.73 9.85
C PHE A 233 -12.10 -2.48 9.14
N HIS A 234 -10.90 -2.54 9.74
CA HIS A 234 -9.78 -3.30 9.19
C HIS A 234 -10.11 -4.79 9.04
N ARG A 235 -10.72 -5.41 10.05
CA ARG A 235 -11.17 -6.81 9.97
C ARG A 235 -12.11 -7.03 8.80
N TYR A 236 -13.05 -6.12 8.60
CA TYR A 236 -14.03 -6.23 7.52
C TYR A 236 -13.39 -6.13 6.14
N VAL A 237 -12.58 -5.07 5.88
CA VAL A 237 -11.96 -4.87 4.56
C VAL A 237 -10.90 -5.93 4.26
N ILE A 238 -10.13 -6.41 5.25
CA ILE A 238 -9.23 -7.56 5.13
C ILE A 238 -10.01 -8.81 4.71
N SER A 239 -11.20 -9.03 5.29
CA SER A 239 -12.04 -10.16 4.91
C SER A 239 -12.55 -10.06 3.46
N LEU A 240 -12.89 -8.85 2.99
CA LEU A 240 -13.25 -8.61 1.59
C LEU A 240 -12.08 -8.90 0.66
N HIS A 241 -10.87 -8.39 0.97
CA HIS A 241 -9.64 -8.67 0.22
C HIS A 241 -9.40 -10.17 0.10
N LYS A 242 -9.42 -10.90 1.22
CA LYS A 242 -9.16 -12.35 1.24
C LYS A 242 -10.17 -13.17 0.45
N ARG A 243 -11.43 -12.76 0.39
CA ARG A 243 -12.49 -13.50 -0.31
C ARG A 243 -12.60 -13.16 -1.80
N CYS A 244 -12.10 -12.00 -2.24
CA CYS A 244 -12.25 -11.55 -3.61
C CYS A 244 -10.99 -11.82 -4.46
N PRO A 245 -11.03 -12.78 -5.42
CA PRO A 245 -9.88 -13.05 -6.29
C PRO A 245 -9.43 -11.85 -7.12
N ALA A 246 -10.36 -10.97 -7.54
CA ALA A 246 -10.02 -9.76 -8.28
C ALA A 246 -9.14 -8.81 -7.46
N LEU A 247 -9.36 -8.70 -6.15
CA LEU A 247 -8.56 -7.86 -5.27
C LEU A 247 -7.16 -8.45 -5.04
N ARG A 248 -7.06 -9.79 -4.92
CA ARG A 248 -5.78 -10.47 -4.63
C ARG A 248 -4.88 -10.64 -5.85
N LYS A 249 -5.46 -10.91 -7.03
CA LYS A 249 -4.72 -11.37 -8.24
C LYS A 249 -5.10 -10.60 -9.50
N GLY A 250 -6.07 -9.67 -9.39
CA GLY A 250 -6.64 -8.99 -10.54
C GLY A 250 -5.77 -7.88 -11.08
N SER A 251 -5.97 -7.59 -12.36
CA SER A 251 -5.50 -6.37 -12.98
C SER A 251 -6.27 -5.16 -12.46
N VAL A 252 -5.69 -3.99 -12.64
CA VAL A 252 -6.30 -2.70 -12.31
C VAL A 252 -6.51 -1.86 -13.58
N LYS A 253 -7.58 -1.08 -13.60
CA LYS A 253 -7.85 -0.11 -14.65
C LYS A 253 -8.44 1.17 -14.02
N GLN A 254 -7.87 2.32 -14.35
CA GLN A 254 -8.47 3.62 -14.08
C GLN A 254 -9.83 3.71 -14.76
N LEU A 255 -10.84 4.17 -14.05
CA LEU A 255 -12.17 4.47 -14.60
C LEU A 255 -12.42 5.96 -14.69
N LEU A 256 -12.24 6.68 -13.58
CA LEU A 256 -12.35 8.14 -13.53
C LEU A 256 -11.23 8.72 -12.65
N ALA A 257 -10.76 9.90 -13.05
CA ALA A 257 -9.89 10.75 -12.24
C ALA A 257 -10.39 12.19 -12.33
N ASP A 258 -10.45 12.87 -11.20
CA ASP A 258 -10.85 14.27 -11.11
C ASP A 258 -10.21 14.87 -9.85
N TYR A 259 -10.39 16.17 -9.61
CA TYR A 259 -9.97 16.80 -8.38
C TYR A 259 -10.70 16.19 -7.18
N GLN A 260 -9.94 15.68 -6.21
CA GLN A 260 -10.40 14.98 -4.99
C GLN A 260 -11.28 13.75 -5.27
N PHE A 261 -11.17 13.15 -6.46
CA PHE A 261 -11.94 11.98 -6.80
C PHE A 261 -11.13 11.00 -7.66
N ILE A 262 -11.16 9.73 -7.30
CA ILE A 262 -10.61 8.63 -8.11
C ILE A 262 -11.58 7.46 -8.16
N SER A 263 -11.60 6.75 -9.27
CA SER A 263 -12.27 5.46 -9.38
C SER A 263 -11.47 4.52 -10.26
N TYR A 264 -11.41 3.25 -9.86
CA TYR A 264 -10.73 2.21 -10.60
C TYR A 264 -11.45 0.87 -10.50
N GLY A 265 -11.25 0.05 -11.51
CA GLY A 265 -11.76 -1.31 -11.55
C GLY A 265 -10.67 -2.34 -11.26
N ARG A 266 -11.04 -3.44 -10.61
CA ARG A 266 -10.21 -4.64 -10.43
C ARG A 266 -10.90 -5.82 -11.08
N PHE A 267 -10.15 -6.64 -11.84
CA PHE A 267 -10.75 -7.76 -12.57
C PHE A 267 -9.82 -8.97 -12.65
N PHE A 268 -10.41 -10.15 -12.44
CA PHE A 268 -9.73 -11.45 -12.56
C PHE A 268 -10.74 -12.53 -12.94
N GLY A 269 -10.54 -13.21 -14.07
CA GLY A 269 -11.50 -14.16 -14.59
C GLY A 269 -12.87 -13.53 -14.77
N ARG A 270 -13.88 -13.99 -14.02
CA ARG A 270 -15.24 -13.42 -14.00
C ARG A 270 -15.47 -12.41 -12.88
N ASN A 271 -14.54 -12.32 -11.91
CA ASN A 271 -14.67 -11.41 -10.78
C ASN A 271 -14.37 -9.98 -11.23
N ARG A 272 -15.23 -9.04 -10.85
CA ARG A 272 -15.11 -7.61 -11.12
C ARG A 272 -15.43 -6.84 -9.86
N CYS A 273 -14.60 -5.85 -9.55
CA CYS A 273 -14.82 -4.91 -8.47
C CYS A 273 -14.61 -3.49 -8.99
N VAL A 274 -15.33 -2.55 -8.43
CA VAL A 274 -15.14 -1.11 -8.68
C VAL A 274 -14.94 -0.42 -7.35
N VAL A 275 -13.90 0.40 -7.27
CA VAL A 275 -13.60 1.25 -6.12
C VAL A 275 -13.79 2.70 -6.56
N ALA A 276 -14.45 3.50 -5.72
CA ALA A 276 -14.55 4.93 -5.88
C ALA A 276 -14.20 5.61 -4.54
N VAL A 277 -13.46 6.72 -4.59
CA VAL A 277 -13.03 7.50 -3.44
C VAL A 277 -13.36 8.97 -3.69
N ASN A 278 -14.10 9.58 -2.76
CA ASN A 278 -14.42 11.01 -2.75
C ASN A 278 -13.70 11.67 -1.57
N ASN A 279 -12.52 12.22 -1.81
CA ASN A 279 -11.67 12.91 -0.81
C ASN A 279 -12.04 14.40 -0.64
N SER A 280 -13.27 14.79 -1.04
CA SER A 280 -13.78 16.15 -0.84
C SER A 280 -14.62 16.25 0.44
N ASP A 281 -14.79 17.46 0.93
CA ASP A 281 -15.69 17.81 2.05
C ASP A 281 -17.16 17.93 1.64
N GLY A 282 -17.46 17.72 0.35
CA GLY A 282 -18.80 17.78 -0.23
C GLY A 282 -19.34 16.42 -0.67
N GLN A 283 -20.66 16.30 -0.74
CA GLN A 283 -21.32 15.20 -1.42
C GLN A 283 -21.04 15.25 -2.92
N ARG A 284 -20.85 14.10 -3.58
CA ARG A 284 -20.58 14.02 -5.00
C ARG A 284 -21.49 13.01 -5.69
N GLU A 285 -22.08 13.43 -6.80
CA GLU A 285 -22.78 12.52 -7.72
C GLU A 285 -21.79 12.09 -8.81
N VAL A 286 -21.71 10.79 -9.08
CA VAL A 286 -20.79 10.21 -10.06
C VAL A 286 -21.48 9.18 -10.93
N LYS A 287 -21.06 9.10 -12.19
CA LYS A 287 -21.46 8.05 -13.14
C LYS A 287 -20.21 7.27 -13.54
N LEU A 288 -20.06 6.07 -13.00
CA LEU A 288 -18.87 5.21 -13.15
C LEU A 288 -18.98 4.34 -14.40
N PRO A 289 -18.02 4.41 -15.37
CA PRO A 289 -18.06 3.66 -16.62
C PRO A 289 -17.62 2.20 -16.40
N VAL A 290 -18.44 1.40 -15.76
CA VAL A 290 -18.13 0.02 -15.36
C VAL A 290 -17.99 -0.94 -16.55
N TRP A 291 -18.51 -0.54 -17.73
CA TRP A 291 -18.34 -1.28 -18.98
C TRP A 291 -16.86 -1.47 -19.35
N GLU A 292 -16.01 -0.55 -18.93
CA GLU A 292 -14.57 -0.58 -19.22
C GLU A 292 -13.85 -1.79 -18.61
N ILE A 293 -14.45 -2.44 -17.61
CA ILE A 293 -13.96 -3.69 -17.02
C ILE A 293 -14.88 -4.87 -17.32
N GLY A 294 -15.77 -4.72 -18.31
CA GLY A 294 -16.63 -5.78 -18.80
C GLY A 294 -17.87 -6.06 -17.94
N ILE A 295 -18.35 -5.07 -17.16
CA ILE A 295 -19.67 -5.09 -16.52
C ILE A 295 -20.65 -4.43 -17.50
N THR A 296 -21.78 -5.07 -17.76
CA THR A 296 -22.74 -4.66 -18.79
C THR A 296 -24.12 -4.43 -18.21
N ASP A 297 -25.04 -3.85 -18.99
CA ASP A 297 -26.44 -3.59 -18.59
C ASP A 297 -27.25 -4.86 -18.21
N LYS A 298 -26.69 -6.05 -18.45
CA LYS A 298 -27.26 -7.33 -18.02
C LYS A 298 -26.81 -7.73 -16.62
N ASP A 299 -25.85 -7.02 -16.06
CA ASP A 299 -25.26 -7.28 -14.76
C ASP A 299 -25.83 -6.29 -13.72
N THR A 300 -25.70 -6.63 -12.46
CA THR A 300 -25.85 -5.70 -11.34
C THR A 300 -24.56 -5.67 -10.53
N VAL A 301 -24.38 -4.64 -9.73
CA VAL A 301 -23.27 -4.57 -8.79
C VAL A 301 -23.81 -4.39 -7.37
N THR A 302 -23.20 -5.08 -6.43
CA THR A 302 -23.51 -4.94 -5.01
C THR A 302 -22.47 -4.06 -4.35
N GLN A 303 -22.91 -2.98 -3.73
CA GLN A 303 -22.12 -2.17 -2.81
C GLN A 303 -21.93 -2.98 -1.52
N VAL A 304 -20.69 -3.33 -1.21
CA VAL A 304 -20.35 -4.18 -0.06
C VAL A 304 -19.77 -3.40 1.10
N ILE A 305 -19.35 -2.16 0.86
CA ILE A 305 -18.91 -1.21 1.88
C ILE A 305 -19.03 0.23 1.37
N THR A 306 -19.44 1.11 2.28
CA THR A 306 -19.24 2.57 2.18
C THR A 306 -18.52 3.04 3.44
N THR A 307 -17.48 3.86 3.28
CA THR A 307 -16.80 4.52 4.40
C THR A 307 -17.26 5.97 4.55
N SER A 308 -17.05 6.56 5.72
CA SER A 308 -17.25 8.00 5.99
C SER A 308 -16.34 8.45 7.14
N ALA A 309 -16.43 9.72 7.51
CA ALA A 309 -15.72 10.25 8.67
C ALA A 309 -16.19 9.61 9.99
N GLU A 310 -17.46 9.22 10.07
CA GLU A 310 -18.09 8.66 11.26
C GLU A 310 -17.87 7.15 11.42
N GLY A 311 -17.64 6.43 10.30
CA GLY A 311 -17.47 4.98 10.35
C GLY A 311 -17.56 4.32 8.98
N TYR A 312 -18.10 3.10 8.94
CA TYR A 312 -18.37 2.39 7.70
C TYR A 312 -19.72 1.67 7.78
N GLU A 313 -20.33 1.48 6.63
CA GLU A 313 -21.58 0.75 6.47
C GLU A 313 -21.32 -0.46 5.55
N ALA A 314 -21.75 -1.63 5.97
CA ALA A 314 -21.68 -2.89 5.21
C ALA A 314 -23.05 -3.24 4.61
N ASP A 315 -23.72 -2.25 4.03
CA ASP A 315 -25.04 -2.39 3.43
C ASP A 315 -24.92 -3.00 2.04
N PHE A 316 -25.51 -4.17 1.84
CA PHE A 316 -25.50 -4.86 0.56
C PHE A 316 -26.51 -4.24 -0.41
N LEU A 317 -26.26 -2.98 -0.82
CA LEU A 317 -27.12 -2.26 -1.75
C LEU A 317 -26.81 -2.67 -3.19
N VAL A 318 -27.84 -3.09 -3.92
CA VAL A 318 -27.74 -3.50 -5.32
C VAL A 318 -28.00 -2.30 -6.22
N HIS A 319 -27.08 -2.04 -7.16
CA HIS A 319 -27.21 -1.02 -8.18
C HIS A 319 -27.37 -1.66 -9.55
N GLU A 320 -28.25 -1.10 -10.36
CA GLU A 320 -28.41 -1.44 -11.76
C GLU A 320 -27.31 -0.78 -12.61
N VAL A 321 -26.92 -1.45 -13.69
CA VAL A 321 -26.02 -0.91 -14.69
C VAL A 321 -26.87 -0.38 -15.84
N LEU A 322 -26.76 0.89 -16.15
CA LEU A 322 -27.50 1.56 -17.24
C LEU A 322 -26.50 2.23 -18.19
N ASP A 323 -26.62 1.96 -19.47
CA ASP A 323 -25.69 2.44 -20.50
C ASP A 323 -24.21 2.14 -20.14
N GLY A 324 -23.95 0.94 -19.60
CA GLY A 324 -22.63 0.52 -19.16
C GLY A 324 -22.08 1.23 -17.91
N CYS A 325 -22.91 2.01 -17.22
CA CYS A 325 -22.49 2.83 -16.08
C CYS A 325 -23.29 2.52 -14.83
N VAL A 326 -22.69 2.85 -13.68
CA VAL A 326 -23.38 2.89 -12.36
C VAL A 326 -23.37 4.31 -11.84
N SER A 327 -24.53 4.82 -11.46
CA SER A 327 -24.70 6.12 -10.82
C SER A 327 -24.71 5.99 -9.31
N LEU A 328 -23.89 6.80 -8.63
CA LEU A 328 -23.76 6.81 -7.17
C LEU A 328 -23.79 8.22 -6.63
N THR A 329 -24.30 8.35 -5.41
CA THR A 329 -24.13 9.54 -4.58
C THR A 329 -23.17 9.19 -3.44
N MET A 330 -22.04 9.87 -3.38
CA MET A 330 -20.99 9.62 -2.39
C MET A 330 -20.99 10.69 -1.30
N LYS A 331 -20.85 10.26 -0.05
CA LYS A 331 -20.69 11.14 1.11
C LYS A 331 -19.35 11.89 1.05
N PRO A 332 -19.16 12.98 1.81
CA PRO A 332 -17.84 13.58 2.03
C PRO A 332 -16.87 12.56 2.64
N TYR A 333 -15.59 12.63 2.25
CA TYR A 333 -14.51 11.77 2.77
C TYR A 333 -14.91 10.30 2.83
N SER A 334 -15.33 9.75 1.68
CA SER A 334 -15.89 8.40 1.61
C SER A 334 -15.29 7.55 0.50
N GLY A 335 -15.16 6.27 0.76
CA GLY A 335 -14.82 5.26 -0.21
C GLY A 335 -15.92 4.20 -0.35
N ILE A 336 -16.12 3.69 -1.55
CA ILE A 336 -17.12 2.66 -1.88
C ILE A 336 -16.41 1.51 -2.60
N LEU A 337 -16.79 0.27 -2.26
CA LEU A 337 -16.44 -0.93 -3.03
C LEU A 337 -17.72 -1.59 -3.56
N LEU A 338 -17.76 -1.74 -4.88
CA LEU A 338 -18.80 -2.49 -5.59
C LEU A 338 -18.24 -3.83 -6.08
N ILE A 339 -19.02 -4.89 -6.00
CA ILE A 339 -18.69 -6.21 -6.54
C ILE A 339 -19.77 -6.60 -7.56
N SER A 340 -19.34 -7.00 -8.75
CA SER A 340 -20.26 -7.45 -9.80
C SER A 340 -20.93 -8.78 -9.44
N ASN A 341 -22.25 -8.84 -9.61
CA ASN A 341 -23.09 -10.03 -9.47
C ASN A 341 -23.22 -10.81 -10.79
N LYS A 342 -22.15 -10.84 -11.59
CA LYS A 342 -22.18 -11.50 -12.89
C LYS A 342 -22.63 -12.96 -12.76
N LYS A 343 -23.80 -13.28 -13.31
CA LYS A 343 -24.33 -14.63 -13.35
C LYS A 343 -23.39 -15.53 -14.15
N PRO A 344 -23.25 -16.83 -13.78
CA PRO A 344 -22.39 -17.79 -14.48
C PRO A 344 -22.80 -18.00 -15.94
#